data_8689ab3b9388cb7024d2aaf78717a55b
#
_entry.id   8689ab3b9388cb7024d2aaf78717a55b
#
_cell.length_a   1.000
_cell.length_b   1.000
_cell.length_c   1.000
_cell.angle_alpha   90.00
_cell.angle_beta   90.00
_cell.angle_gamma   90.00
#
_symmetry.space_group_name_H-M   'P 1'
#
loop_
_entity.id
_entity.type
_entity.pdbx_description
1 polymer ?
#
loop_
_entity_poly.entity_id
_entity_poly.type
_entity_poly.pdbx_seq_one_letter_code
_entity_poly.pdbx_strand_id
1 'polypeptide(L)' 'MFKCKNCKNVDKFELMFSPDYTGNKKFVQRYNEKGDIEISVDGYVFTPDLQFMNEHAVCKYCGQIYMWDYE' A
#
# COMPACT_ATOMS: atom_id res chain seq x y z
N MET A 1 -2.71 5.87 -9.53
CA MET A 1 -2.42 5.69 -8.10
C MET A 1 -3.28 4.57 -7.55
N PHE A 2 -2.76 3.78 -6.62
CA PHE A 2 -3.52 2.70 -6.03
C PHE A 2 -4.72 3.26 -5.24
N LYS A 3 -5.89 2.70 -5.47
CA LYS A 3 -7.14 3.18 -4.90
C LYS A 3 -7.93 2.00 -4.34
N CYS A 4 -8.52 2.16 -3.17
CA CYS A 4 -9.40 1.15 -2.60
C CYS A 4 -10.63 0.96 -3.47
N LYS A 5 -10.92 -0.27 -3.86
CA LYS A 5 -12.08 -0.59 -4.71
C LYS A 5 -13.40 -0.40 -3.98
N ASN A 6 -13.36 -0.46 -2.64
CA ASN A 6 -14.56 -0.38 -1.83
C ASN A 6 -14.94 1.05 -1.47
N CYS A 7 -13.99 1.86 -1.00
CA CYS A 7 -14.27 3.21 -0.50
C CYS A 7 -13.58 4.32 -1.29
N LYS A 8 -12.78 4.00 -2.30
CA LYS A 8 -12.06 4.96 -3.16
C LYS A 8 -10.95 5.74 -2.45
N ASN A 9 -10.57 5.29 -1.26
CA ASN A 9 -9.48 5.90 -0.50
C ASN A 9 -8.14 5.74 -1.23
N VAL A 10 -7.27 6.76 -1.16
CA VAL A 10 -5.92 6.74 -1.76
C VAL A 10 -4.81 7.10 -0.77
N ASP A 11 -5.13 7.58 0.43
CA ASP A 11 -4.15 8.13 1.37
C ASP A 11 -4.07 7.42 2.72
N LYS A 12 -5.01 6.55 3.04
CA LYS A 12 -5.06 5.86 4.33
C LYS A 12 -4.84 4.37 4.16
N PHE A 13 -3.60 3.99 3.85
CA PHE A 13 -3.22 2.59 3.65
C PHE A 13 -2.07 2.21 4.55
N GLU A 14 -1.99 0.91 4.87
CA GLU A 14 -0.82 0.29 5.47
C GLU A 14 -0.38 -0.90 4.62
N LEU A 15 0.90 -1.22 4.67
CA LEU A 15 1.41 -2.45 4.07
C LEU A 15 1.30 -3.59 5.08
N MET A 16 1.09 -4.80 4.58
CA MET A 16 1.13 -6.00 5.42
C MET A 16 2.58 -6.45 5.57
N PHE A 17 3.05 -6.43 6.81
CA PHE A 17 4.36 -6.91 7.17
C PHE A 17 4.23 -8.15 8.05
N SER A 18 5.37 -8.77 8.36
CA SER A 18 5.43 -9.84 9.34
C SER A 18 4.81 -9.40 10.67
N PRO A 19 4.13 -10.29 11.41
CA PRO A 19 3.59 -9.94 12.72
C PRO A 19 4.64 -9.43 13.72
N ASP A 20 5.92 -9.76 13.50
CA ASP A 20 7.01 -9.30 14.35
C ASP A 20 7.48 -7.88 14.02
N TYR A 21 6.99 -7.30 12.95
CA TYR A 21 7.38 -5.95 12.55
C TYR A 21 6.79 -4.92 13.49
N THR A 22 7.66 -4.09 14.08
CA THR A 22 7.27 -3.08 15.08
C THR A 22 7.32 -1.65 14.57
N GLY A 23 7.73 -1.43 13.31
CA GLY A 23 7.82 -0.11 12.71
C GLY A 23 6.47 0.41 12.23
N ASN A 24 6.49 1.61 11.64
CA ASN A 24 5.31 2.23 11.06
C ASN A 24 4.96 1.55 9.73
N LYS A 25 3.75 1.00 9.63
CA LYS A 25 3.28 0.30 8.43
C LYS A 25 2.54 1.21 7.46
N LYS A 26 2.20 2.43 7.88
CA LYS A 26 1.49 3.39 7.04
C LYS A 26 2.38 3.86 5.91
N PHE A 27 1.86 3.83 4.69
CA PHE A 27 2.59 4.34 3.54
C PHE A 27 1.87 5.54 2.90
N VAL A 28 2.66 6.36 2.22
CA VAL A 28 2.18 7.50 1.44
C VAL A 28 2.57 7.25 0.00
N GLN A 29 1.62 7.41 -0.92
CA GLN A 29 1.89 7.24 -2.34
C GLN A 29 1.89 8.59 -3.05
N ARG A 30 2.71 8.70 -4.10
CA ARG A 30 2.84 9.90 -4.92
C ARG A 30 3.36 9.51 -6.30
N TYR A 31 3.25 10.44 -7.26
CA TYR A 31 3.88 10.26 -8.56
C TYR A 31 5.30 10.83 -8.52
N ASN A 32 6.27 10.10 -9.08
CA ASN A 32 7.63 10.59 -9.24
C ASN A 32 7.79 11.37 -10.55
N GLU A 33 9.00 11.82 -10.85
CA GLU A 33 9.29 12.61 -12.05
C GLU A 33 9.01 11.86 -13.35
N LYS A 34 9.04 10.52 -13.30
CA LYS A 34 8.77 9.67 -14.47
C LYS A 34 7.30 9.34 -14.64
N GLY A 35 6.45 9.78 -13.70
CA GLY A 35 5.04 9.46 -13.70
C GLY A 35 4.69 8.11 -13.08
N ASP A 36 5.66 7.42 -12.47
CA ASP A 36 5.43 6.17 -11.79
C ASP A 36 4.95 6.41 -10.35
N ILE A 37 4.19 5.46 -9.82
CA ILE A 37 3.76 5.52 -8.43
C ILE A 37 4.95 5.17 -7.53
N GLU A 38 5.24 6.06 -6.60
CA GLU A 38 6.28 5.88 -5.60
C GLU A 38 5.63 5.85 -4.23
N ILE A 39 5.98 4.88 -3.39
CA ILE A 39 5.50 4.84 -2.01
C ILE A 39 6.63 5.01 -1.02
N SER A 40 6.28 5.62 0.11
CA SER A 40 7.20 5.85 1.22
C SER A 40 6.59 5.23 2.46
N VAL A 41 7.32 4.34 3.13
CA VAL A 41 6.88 3.66 4.35
C VAL A 41 8.08 3.50 5.27
N ASP A 42 7.95 3.99 6.49
CA ASP A 42 8.95 3.85 7.56
C ASP A 42 10.38 4.23 7.09
N GLY A 43 10.48 5.33 6.32
CA GLY A 43 11.77 5.80 5.80
C GLY A 43 12.24 5.13 4.52
N TYR A 44 11.57 4.10 4.05
CA TYR A 44 11.90 3.42 2.79
C TYR A 44 11.05 4.00 1.66
N VAL A 45 11.68 4.22 0.51
CA VAL A 45 11.02 4.74 -0.68
C VAL A 45 11.27 3.79 -1.84
N PHE A 46 10.22 3.36 -2.53
CA PHE A 46 10.35 2.48 -3.69
C PHE A 46 9.15 2.63 -4.63
N THR A 47 9.26 2.05 -5.82
CA THR A 47 8.23 2.15 -6.86
C THR A 47 7.61 0.78 -7.13
N PRO A 48 6.58 0.38 -6.36
CA PRO A 48 5.93 -0.91 -6.55
C PRO A 48 5.05 -0.92 -7.80
N ASP A 49 4.77 -2.10 -8.34
CA ASP A 49 3.73 -2.25 -9.35
C ASP A 49 2.36 -2.46 -8.71
N LEU A 50 1.31 -2.50 -9.54
CA LEU A 50 -0.05 -2.70 -9.04
C LEU A 50 -0.24 -4.08 -8.42
N GLN A 51 0.47 -5.07 -8.92
CA GLN A 51 0.39 -6.42 -8.38
C GLN A 51 0.87 -6.45 -6.92
N PHE A 52 1.99 -5.79 -6.64
CA PHE A 52 2.50 -5.68 -5.27
C PHE A 52 1.46 -5.05 -4.34
N MET A 53 0.83 -3.94 -4.79
CA MET A 53 -0.17 -3.25 -3.97
C MET A 53 -1.39 -4.14 -3.71
N ASN A 54 -1.85 -4.89 -4.71
CA ASN A 54 -2.99 -5.78 -4.56
C ASN A 54 -2.70 -6.98 -3.65
N GLU A 55 -1.44 -7.26 -3.39
CA GLU A 55 -1.03 -8.39 -2.55
C GLU A 55 -0.70 -7.99 -1.12
N HIS A 56 -0.47 -6.70 -0.85
CA HIS A 56 0.13 -6.28 0.42
C HIS A 56 -0.55 -5.09 1.09
N ALA A 57 -1.57 -4.50 0.49
CA ALA A 57 -2.17 -3.28 1.01
C ALA A 57 -3.34 -3.55 1.94
N VAL A 58 -3.48 -2.71 2.96
CA VAL A 58 -4.65 -2.70 3.85
C VAL A 58 -5.22 -1.30 3.84
N CYS A 59 -6.49 -1.15 3.48
CA CYS A 59 -7.19 0.12 3.57
C CYS A 59 -7.57 0.40 5.01
N LYS A 60 -7.05 1.48 5.57
CA LYS A 60 -7.33 1.83 6.96
C LYS A 60 -8.59 2.68 7.13
N TYR A 61 -9.23 3.01 6.02
CA TYR A 61 -10.49 3.76 6.06
C TYR A 61 -11.70 2.83 6.20
N CYS A 62 -11.77 1.77 5.37
CA CYS A 62 -12.90 0.85 5.38
C CYS A 62 -12.55 -0.56 5.88
N GLY A 63 -11.27 -0.84 6.11
CA GLY A 63 -10.80 -2.13 6.59
C GLY A 63 -10.58 -3.19 5.51
N GLN A 64 -10.71 -2.82 4.22
CA GLN A 64 -10.50 -3.77 3.13
C GLN A 64 -9.05 -4.23 3.10
N ILE A 65 -8.84 -5.54 3.07
CA ILE A 65 -7.51 -6.15 3.01
C ILE A 65 -7.27 -6.65 1.59
N TYR A 66 -6.14 -6.24 1.01
CA TYR A 66 -5.67 -6.71 -0.29
C TYR A 66 -4.52 -7.66 -0.04
N MET A 67 -4.71 -8.92 -0.33
CA MET A 67 -3.71 -9.95 -0.05
C MET A 67 -3.69 -10.97 -1.18
N TRP A 68 -2.60 -11.71 -1.25
CA TRP A 68 -2.47 -12.81 -2.20
C TRP A 68 -3.55 -13.85 -1.92
N ASP A 69 -4.29 -14.20 -2.95
CA ASP A 69 -5.33 -15.20 -2.85
C ASP A 69 -4.83 -16.48 -3.50
N TYR A 70 -4.49 -17.46 -2.67
CA TYR A 70 -4.05 -18.76 -3.14
C TYR A 70 -5.28 -19.65 -3.33
N GLU A 71 -5.47 -20.08 -4.53
CA GLU A 71 -6.47 -21.10 -4.81
C GLU A 71 -5.81 -22.47 -4.96
#